data_706ef58499a8c4301a5eff5ba23d2b28
#
_entry.id   706ef58499a8c4301a5eff5ba23d2b28
#
_cell.length_a   1.000
_cell.length_b   1.000
_cell.length_c   1.000
_cell.angle_alpha   90.00
_cell.angle_beta   90.00
_cell.angle_gamma   90.00
#
_symmetry.space_group_name_H-M   'P 1'
#
loop_
_entity.id
_entity.type
_entity.pdbx_description
1 polymer ?
#
loop_
_entity_poly.entity_id
_entity_poly.type
_entity_poly.pdbx_seq_one_letter_code
_entity_poly.pdbx_strand_id
1 'polypeptide(L)'
;MEKNMIASKGRRIIAVGNEAYDMFEKAPANIVVNSPMAFGMIANLELQEIVLYSMMKKIDKILGIGSVMYFAVPLDMTAIEKRAYYQVANGHWLRKNRVYMVEAPIADAIAMGVDLENNAGSMIVNIGAQSTNFSIITGGRIIINKKIPIGGRQMNEAVCSEVRKRYNLQIGTRTGKRLKLVMGRLADQHKQARKVVGIC
;
A
#
# COMPACT_ATOMS: atom_id res chain seq x y z
N MET A 1 2.32 -10.03 6.51
CA MET A 1 1.99 -8.95 5.57
C MET A 1 3.13 -8.78 4.58
N GLU A 2 2.85 -8.86 3.29
CA GLU A 2 3.85 -8.78 2.22
C GLU A 2 3.83 -7.38 1.59
N LYS A 3 4.97 -6.87 1.14
CA LYS A 3 5.07 -5.55 0.49
C LYS A 3 4.77 -5.68 -1.00
N ASN A 4 4.02 -4.74 -1.56
CA ASN A 4 3.79 -4.66 -3.00
C ASN A 4 4.98 -3.98 -3.68
N MET A 5 6.09 -4.72 -3.80
CA MET A 5 7.37 -4.27 -4.33
C MET A 5 7.98 -5.33 -5.25
N ILE A 6 8.74 -4.88 -6.23
CA ILE A 6 9.44 -5.73 -7.17
C ILE A 6 10.84 -5.16 -7.45
N ALA A 7 11.82 -6.04 -7.53
CA ALA A 7 13.19 -5.70 -7.90
C ALA A 7 13.54 -6.38 -9.24
N SER A 8 14.08 -5.62 -10.19
CA SER A 8 14.45 -6.11 -11.51
C SER A 8 15.84 -5.64 -11.94
N LYS A 9 16.52 -6.48 -12.71
CA LYS A 9 17.76 -6.16 -13.42
C LYS A 9 17.47 -6.28 -14.92
N GLY A 10 17.30 -5.13 -15.59
CA GLY A 10 16.76 -5.10 -16.94
C GLY A 10 15.36 -5.74 -16.97
N ARG A 11 15.16 -6.75 -17.82
CA ARG A 11 13.88 -7.49 -17.91
C ARG A 11 13.74 -8.64 -16.91
N ARG A 12 14.79 -8.99 -16.17
CA ARG A 12 14.76 -10.13 -15.25
C ARG A 12 14.31 -9.68 -13.88
N ILE A 13 13.26 -10.32 -13.37
CA ILE A 13 12.81 -10.16 -11.97
C ILE A 13 13.76 -10.95 -11.06
N ILE A 14 14.27 -10.30 -10.02
CA ILE A 14 15.24 -10.88 -9.07
C ILE A 14 14.66 -11.05 -7.67
N ALA A 15 13.71 -10.21 -7.26
CA ALA A 15 13.03 -10.32 -5.97
C ALA A 15 11.62 -9.72 -6.03
N VAL A 16 10.73 -10.20 -5.16
CA VAL A 16 9.35 -9.73 -5.03
C VAL A 16 8.98 -9.64 -3.55
N GLY A 17 8.13 -8.67 -3.22
CA GLY A 17 7.58 -8.55 -1.87
C GLY A 17 8.58 -7.95 -0.88
N ASN A 18 8.70 -8.57 0.29
CA ASN A 18 9.60 -8.12 1.35
C ASN A 18 11.07 -8.20 0.92
N GLU A 19 11.47 -9.21 0.17
CA GLU A 19 12.83 -9.32 -0.37
C GLU A 19 13.20 -8.14 -1.29
N ALA A 20 12.28 -7.75 -2.17
CA ALA A 20 12.46 -6.56 -3.00
C ALA A 20 12.52 -5.29 -2.15
N TYR A 21 11.66 -5.18 -1.12
CA TYR A 21 11.68 -4.03 -0.22
C TYR A 21 12.99 -3.91 0.56
N ASP A 22 13.65 -5.03 0.91
CA ASP A 22 14.95 -5.00 1.60
C ASP A 22 16.07 -4.49 0.72
N MET A 23 15.92 -4.59 -0.60
CA MET A 23 16.84 -4.02 -1.58
C MET A 23 16.57 -2.52 -1.85
N PHE A 24 15.41 -1.99 -1.50
CA PHE A 24 15.04 -0.60 -1.73
C PHE A 24 16.00 0.36 -1.03
N GLU A 25 16.49 1.38 -1.75
CA GLU A 25 17.54 2.35 -1.34
C GLU A 25 18.93 1.73 -1.03
N LYS A 26 19.13 0.43 -1.30
CA LYS A 26 20.41 -0.25 -1.07
C LYS A 26 20.92 -0.97 -2.32
N ALA A 27 20.06 -1.15 -3.31
CA ALA A 27 20.41 -1.88 -4.51
C ALA A 27 21.45 -1.11 -5.35
N PRO A 28 22.36 -1.82 -6.04
CA PRO A 28 23.24 -1.21 -7.03
C PRO A 28 22.46 -0.53 -8.14
N ALA A 29 23.07 0.42 -8.86
CA ALA A 29 22.44 1.24 -9.89
C ALA A 29 21.81 0.43 -11.05
N ASN A 30 22.25 -0.80 -11.27
CA ASN A 30 21.72 -1.70 -12.30
C ASN A 30 20.49 -2.50 -11.86
N ILE A 31 20.01 -2.31 -10.63
CA ILE A 31 18.80 -2.94 -10.07
C ILE A 31 17.76 -1.86 -9.76
N VAL A 32 16.61 -1.97 -10.40
CA VAL A 32 15.48 -1.09 -10.18
C VAL A 32 14.51 -1.74 -9.18
N VAL A 33 14.21 -1.04 -8.10
CA VAL A 33 13.24 -1.48 -7.09
C VAL A 33 12.08 -0.50 -7.03
N ASN A 34 10.89 -0.94 -7.38
CA ASN A 34 9.70 -0.10 -7.41
C ASN A 34 8.44 -0.84 -6.97
N SER A 35 7.35 -0.09 -6.82
CA SER A 35 6.01 -0.64 -6.63
C SER A 35 5.25 -0.60 -7.96
N PRO A 36 4.58 -1.67 -8.38
CA PRO A 36 3.71 -1.66 -9.56
C PRO A 36 2.42 -0.87 -9.35
N MET A 37 2.18 -0.36 -8.15
CA MET A 37 1.05 0.50 -7.82
C MET A 37 1.49 1.90 -7.40
N ALA A 38 0.70 2.90 -7.76
CA ALA A 38 0.85 4.29 -7.34
C ALA A 38 -0.50 4.85 -6.89
N PHE A 39 -0.55 5.49 -5.71
CA PHE A 39 -1.77 6.09 -5.13
C PHE A 39 -2.99 5.16 -5.09
N GLY A 40 -2.75 3.86 -4.87
CA GLY A 40 -3.79 2.84 -4.84
C GLY A 40 -4.24 2.36 -6.22
N MET A 41 -3.64 2.84 -7.31
CA MET A 41 -3.95 2.43 -8.68
C MET A 41 -2.84 1.55 -9.27
N ILE A 42 -3.19 0.66 -10.19
CA ILE A 42 -2.24 -0.19 -10.89
C ILE A 42 -1.52 0.66 -11.94
N ALA A 43 -0.23 0.92 -11.71
CA ALA A 43 0.62 1.68 -12.63
C ALA A 43 1.29 0.79 -13.69
N ASN A 44 1.54 -0.47 -13.36
CA ASN A 44 2.08 -1.47 -14.29
C ASN A 44 1.39 -2.81 -14.08
N LEU A 45 0.59 -3.21 -15.06
CA LEU A 45 -0.25 -4.39 -15.00
C LEU A 45 0.57 -5.69 -14.92
N GLU A 46 1.55 -5.85 -15.81
CA GLU A 46 2.42 -7.03 -15.86
C GLU A 46 3.16 -7.27 -14.54
N LEU A 47 3.77 -6.22 -14.01
CA LEU A 47 4.49 -6.30 -12.74
C LEU A 47 3.55 -6.58 -11.57
N GLN A 48 2.32 -6.03 -11.60
CA GLN A 48 1.33 -6.29 -10.56
C GLN A 48 0.86 -7.74 -10.57
N GLU A 49 0.67 -8.33 -11.74
CA GLU A 49 0.34 -9.75 -11.88
C GLU A 49 1.46 -10.64 -11.31
N ILE A 50 2.72 -10.34 -11.62
CA ILE A 50 3.88 -11.07 -11.09
C ILE A 50 3.94 -10.99 -9.56
N VAL A 51 3.71 -9.80 -8.99
CA VAL A 51 3.73 -9.60 -7.53
C VAL A 51 2.62 -10.42 -6.88
N LEU A 52 1.38 -10.34 -7.38
CA LEU A 52 0.26 -11.10 -6.84
C LEU A 52 0.47 -12.60 -6.94
N TYR A 53 0.92 -13.09 -8.09
CA TYR A 53 1.24 -14.50 -8.28
C TYR A 53 2.30 -14.98 -7.28
N SER A 54 3.37 -14.19 -7.09
CA SER A 54 4.41 -14.51 -6.11
C SER A 54 3.88 -14.52 -4.68
N MET A 55 3.04 -13.56 -4.31
CA MET A 55 2.41 -13.51 -2.99
C MET A 55 1.52 -14.73 -2.74
N MET A 56 0.73 -15.10 -3.73
CA MET A 56 -0.15 -16.26 -3.63
C MET A 56 0.63 -17.57 -3.46
N LYS A 57 1.71 -17.76 -4.20
CA LYS A 57 2.58 -18.92 -4.02
C LYS A 57 3.17 -19.05 -2.61
N LYS A 58 3.36 -17.93 -1.91
CA LYS A 58 3.86 -17.92 -0.52
C LYS A 58 2.78 -18.32 0.48
N ILE A 59 1.51 -17.98 0.21
CA ILE A 59 0.40 -18.23 1.13
C ILE A 59 0.00 -19.70 1.08
N ASP A 60 -0.02 -20.28 -0.10
CA ASP A 60 -0.50 -21.67 -0.25
C ASP A 60 0.25 -22.43 -1.34
N LYS A 61 0.91 -23.50 -0.95
CA LYS A 61 1.38 -24.54 -1.88
C LYS A 61 0.20 -25.29 -2.51
N ILE A 62 -1.00 -25.09 -2.00
CA ILE A 62 -2.26 -25.77 -2.33
C ILE A 62 -3.35 -24.77 -2.76
N LEU A 63 -3.05 -23.55 -3.24
CA LEU A 63 -4.08 -22.71 -3.85
C LEU A 63 -4.74 -23.50 -5.01
N GLY A 64 -5.46 -24.50 -4.49
CA GLY A 64 -6.22 -25.45 -5.25
C GLY A 64 -7.34 -24.73 -5.97
N ILE A 65 -7.73 -25.35 -7.04
CA ILE A 65 -8.95 -25.10 -7.81
C ILE A 65 -10.11 -24.83 -6.84
N GLY A 66 -10.75 -23.66 -6.95
CA GLY A 66 -11.98 -23.35 -6.22
C GLY A 66 -11.88 -22.40 -5.04
N SER A 67 -10.73 -21.76 -4.81
CA SER A 67 -10.60 -20.71 -3.78
C SER A 67 -11.46 -19.49 -4.12
N VAL A 68 -11.94 -18.81 -3.07
CA VAL A 68 -12.64 -17.53 -3.18
C VAL A 68 -11.69 -16.39 -2.81
N MET A 69 -11.59 -15.38 -3.66
CA MET A 69 -10.73 -14.23 -3.46
C MET A 69 -11.52 -12.95 -3.46
N TYR A 70 -11.21 -12.08 -2.51
CA TYR A 70 -11.77 -10.75 -2.42
C TYR A 70 -10.69 -9.70 -2.68
N PHE A 71 -10.92 -8.84 -3.67
CA PHE A 71 -10.06 -7.70 -3.98
C PHE A 71 -10.73 -6.44 -3.46
N ALA A 72 -10.14 -5.79 -2.45
CA ALA A 72 -10.54 -4.46 -2.04
C ALA A 72 -10.03 -3.46 -3.08
N VAL A 73 -10.94 -2.73 -3.72
CA VAL A 73 -10.64 -1.81 -4.81
C VAL A 73 -11.04 -0.38 -4.44
N PRO A 74 -10.31 0.64 -4.91
CA PRO A 74 -10.70 2.04 -4.70
C PRO A 74 -12.08 2.33 -5.28
N LEU A 75 -12.85 3.23 -4.65
CA LEU A 75 -14.16 3.65 -5.16
C LEU A 75 -14.02 4.59 -6.37
N ASP A 76 -13.14 5.59 -6.24
CA ASP A 76 -12.96 6.65 -7.25
C ASP A 76 -11.97 6.21 -8.33
N MET A 77 -12.40 5.27 -9.20
CA MET A 77 -11.60 4.78 -10.32
C MET A 77 -12.16 5.27 -11.65
N THR A 78 -11.28 5.66 -12.54
CA THR A 78 -11.60 5.83 -13.96
C THR A 78 -11.96 4.48 -14.60
N ALA A 79 -12.62 4.51 -15.76
CA ALA A 79 -12.94 3.30 -16.51
C ALA A 79 -11.69 2.47 -16.87
N ILE A 80 -10.57 3.13 -17.16
CA ILE A 80 -9.28 2.49 -17.49
C ILE A 80 -8.70 1.79 -16.26
N GLU A 81 -8.68 2.46 -15.11
CA GLU A 81 -8.18 1.89 -13.85
C GLU A 81 -9.03 0.70 -13.42
N LYS A 82 -10.36 0.82 -13.52
CA LYS A 82 -11.28 -0.28 -13.24
C LYS A 82 -11.01 -1.49 -14.12
N ARG A 83 -10.76 -1.27 -15.42
CA ARG A 83 -10.38 -2.32 -16.35
C ARG A 83 -9.06 -3.00 -15.96
N ALA A 84 -8.07 -2.26 -15.49
CA ALA A 84 -6.80 -2.83 -15.03
C ALA A 84 -7.00 -3.77 -13.83
N TYR A 85 -7.82 -3.39 -12.85
CA TYR A 85 -8.19 -4.28 -11.74
C TYR A 85 -8.91 -5.54 -12.21
N TYR A 86 -9.86 -5.43 -13.16
CA TYR A 86 -10.54 -6.60 -13.74
C TYR A 86 -9.56 -7.52 -14.49
N GLN A 87 -8.58 -6.97 -15.19
CA GLN A 87 -7.58 -7.77 -15.90
C GLN A 87 -6.71 -8.57 -14.92
N VAL A 88 -6.23 -7.94 -13.84
CA VAL A 88 -5.47 -8.62 -12.79
C VAL A 88 -6.31 -9.70 -12.11
N ALA A 89 -7.56 -9.40 -11.79
CA ALA A 89 -8.48 -10.30 -11.12
C ALA A 89 -8.86 -11.52 -12.00
N ASN A 90 -8.86 -11.35 -13.33
CA ASN A 90 -9.12 -12.42 -14.29
C ASN A 90 -7.85 -12.97 -14.94
N GLY A 91 -6.69 -12.71 -14.36
CA GLY A 91 -5.41 -13.21 -14.83
C GLY A 91 -5.44 -14.73 -15.04
N HIS A 92 -4.67 -15.20 -16.02
CA HIS A 92 -4.62 -16.61 -16.43
C HIS A 92 -4.45 -17.59 -15.24
N TRP A 93 -3.70 -17.20 -14.23
CA TRP A 93 -3.41 -18.00 -13.03
C TRP A 93 -4.56 -17.99 -12.00
N LEU A 94 -5.57 -17.11 -12.14
CA LEU A 94 -6.78 -17.04 -11.30
C LEU A 94 -8.02 -17.70 -11.92
N ARG A 95 -7.95 -18.14 -13.15
CA ARG A 95 -9.13 -18.64 -13.92
C ARG A 95 -9.96 -19.72 -13.25
N LYS A 96 -9.38 -20.45 -12.31
CA LYS A 96 -10.06 -21.53 -11.58
C LYS A 96 -10.63 -21.08 -10.23
N ASN A 97 -10.50 -19.80 -9.89
CA ASN A 97 -10.91 -19.24 -8.61
C ASN A 97 -12.10 -18.29 -8.81
N ARG A 98 -12.91 -18.14 -7.77
CA ARG A 98 -13.97 -17.13 -7.74
C ARG A 98 -13.36 -15.82 -7.24
N VAL A 99 -13.50 -14.75 -8.01
CA VAL A 99 -12.95 -13.43 -7.66
C VAL A 99 -14.09 -12.45 -7.48
N TYR A 100 -14.10 -11.79 -6.34
CA TYR A 100 -15.04 -10.72 -6.01
C TYR A 100 -14.27 -9.40 -5.78
N MET A 101 -14.83 -8.33 -6.31
CA MET A 101 -14.33 -6.98 -6.03
C MET A 101 -15.23 -6.34 -4.98
N VAL A 102 -14.61 -5.80 -3.94
CA VAL A 102 -15.29 -5.11 -2.84
C VAL A 102 -14.74 -3.69 -2.77
N GLU A 103 -15.60 -2.71 -2.59
CA GLU A 103 -15.20 -1.33 -2.38
C GLU A 103 -14.37 -1.22 -1.10
N ALA A 104 -13.17 -0.62 -1.20
CA ALA A 104 -12.23 -0.57 -0.08
C ALA A 104 -12.83 0.05 1.19
N PRO A 105 -13.65 1.13 1.16
CA PRO A 105 -14.29 1.65 2.36
C PRO A 105 -15.22 0.65 3.06
N ILE A 106 -15.92 -0.20 2.31
CA ILE A 106 -16.77 -1.25 2.88
C ILE A 106 -15.90 -2.33 3.54
N ALA A 107 -14.82 -2.75 2.87
CA ALA A 107 -13.88 -3.71 3.44
C ALA A 107 -13.22 -3.17 4.73
N ASP A 108 -12.84 -1.89 4.74
CA ASP A 108 -12.29 -1.20 5.91
C ASP A 108 -13.30 -1.18 7.07
N ALA A 109 -14.57 -0.86 6.80
CA ALA A 109 -15.64 -0.82 7.80
C ALA A 109 -15.87 -2.20 8.42
N ILE A 110 -15.93 -3.26 7.61
CA ILE A 110 -16.05 -4.64 8.07
C ILE A 110 -14.88 -5.02 8.96
N ALA A 111 -13.65 -4.69 8.54
CA ALA A 111 -12.43 -4.98 9.30
C ALA A 111 -12.40 -4.27 10.67
N MET A 112 -13.05 -3.12 10.79
CA MET A 112 -13.20 -2.37 12.05
C MET A 112 -14.39 -2.83 12.90
N GLY A 113 -15.17 -3.79 12.44
CA GLY A 113 -16.36 -4.27 13.13
C GLY A 113 -17.53 -3.27 13.12
N VAL A 114 -17.57 -2.37 12.15
CA VAL A 114 -18.68 -1.43 11.99
C VAL A 114 -19.92 -2.20 11.54
N ASP A 115 -21.02 -2.00 12.24
CA ASP A 115 -22.33 -2.52 11.83
C ASP A 115 -22.83 -1.72 10.61
N LEU A 116 -22.78 -2.36 9.45
CA LEU A 116 -23.18 -1.76 8.18
C LEU A 116 -24.71 -1.59 8.06
N GLU A 117 -25.50 -2.34 8.82
CA GLU A 117 -26.96 -2.25 8.80
C GLU A 117 -27.46 -1.06 9.64
N ASN A 118 -26.60 -0.53 10.51
CA ASN A 118 -26.93 0.63 11.33
C ASN A 118 -27.02 1.90 10.47
N ASN A 119 -28.11 2.63 10.60
CA ASN A 119 -28.35 3.89 9.89
C ASN A 119 -27.66 5.11 10.55
N ALA A 120 -27.06 4.95 11.71
CA ALA A 120 -26.24 5.99 12.34
C ALA A 120 -24.92 6.13 11.61
N GLY A 121 -24.75 6.95 10.64
CA GLY A 121 -23.58 7.06 9.79
C GLY A 121 -22.22 6.90 10.50
N SER A 122 -21.33 6.12 9.91
CA SER A 122 -19.97 5.89 10.40
C SER A 122 -18.95 6.54 9.49
N MET A 123 -17.99 7.28 10.07
CA MET A 123 -16.87 7.86 9.33
C MET A 123 -15.65 6.93 9.42
N ILE A 124 -15.15 6.49 8.28
CA ILE A 124 -13.94 5.68 8.16
C ILE A 124 -12.82 6.55 7.60
N VAL A 125 -11.69 6.55 8.29
CA VAL A 125 -10.45 7.22 7.83
C VAL A 125 -9.37 6.18 7.63
N ASN A 126 -9.01 5.91 6.37
CA ASN A 126 -7.94 4.99 6.01
C ASN A 126 -6.68 5.77 5.61
N ILE A 127 -5.67 5.78 6.49
CA ILE A 127 -4.37 6.42 6.25
C ILE A 127 -3.43 5.40 5.64
N GLY A 128 -3.35 5.38 4.31
CA GLY A 128 -2.52 4.47 3.54
C GLY A 128 -1.06 4.93 3.40
N ALA A 129 -0.34 4.24 2.52
CA ALA A 129 1.07 4.56 2.24
C ALA A 129 1.25 5.86 1.43
N GLN A 130 0.37 6.13 0.47
CA GLN A 130 0.49 7.25 -0.48
C GLN A 130 -0.74 8.16 -0.51
N SER A 131 -1.83 7.75 0.12
CA SER A 131 -3.09 8.51 0.17
C SER A 131 -3.83 8.24 1.47
N THR A 132 -4.71 9.16 1.84
CA THR A 132 -5.69 9.00 2.91
C THR A 132 -7.08 9.10 2.31
N ASN A 133 -7.95 8.15 2.63
CA ASN A 133 -9.34 8.13 2.22
C ASN A 133 -10.24 8.43 3.41
N PHE A 134 -11.27 9.24 3.18
CA PHE A 134 -12.33 9.56 4.13
C PHE A 134 -13.64 9.08 3.53
N SER A 135 -14.34 8.22 4.23
CA SER A 135 -15.62 7.67 3.75
C SER A 135 -16.67 7.75 4.84
N ILE A 136 -17.89 8.13 4.48
CA ILE A 136 -19.05 8.07 5.36
C ILE A 136 -19.97 6.98 4.84
N ILE A 137 -20.28 6.03 5.71
CA ILE A 137 -21.12 4.87 5.41
C ILE A 137 -22.35 4.90 6.32
N THR A 138 -23.52 4.69 5.75
CA THR A 138 -24.79 4.55 6.48
C THR A 138 -25.69 3.57 5.74
N GLY A 139 -26.36 2.67 6.46
CA GLY A 139 -27.24 1.66 5.88
C GLY A 139 -26.54 0.83 4.78
N GLY A 140 -25.29 0.43 4.99
CA GLY A 140 -24.51 -0.35 4.04
C GLY A 140 -24.09 0.38 2.76
N ARG A 141 -24.31 1.70 2.67
CA ARG A 141 -24.00 2.51 1.47
C ARG A 141 -22.95 3.57 1.78
N ILE A 142 -22.03 3.79 0.84
CA ILE A 142 -21.07 4.89 0.90
C ILE A 142 -21.77 6.16 0.40
N ILE A 143 -21.93 7.13 1.30
CA ILE A 143 -22.57 8.42 0.99
C ILE A 143 -21.55 9.45 0.54
N ILE A 144 -20.37 9.45 1.18
CA ILE A 144 -19.26 10.35 0.84
C ILE A 144 -17.98 9.51 0.76
N ASN A 145 -17.21 9.77 -0.28
CA ASN A 145 -15.83 9.30 -0.37
C ASN A 145 -14.94 10.42 -0.86
N LYS A 146 -13.87 10.69 -0.13
CA LYS A 146 -12.86 11.69 -0.48
C LYS A 146 -11.47 11.10 -0.30
N LYS A 147 -10.60 11.34 -1.28
CA LYS A 147 -9.21 10.90 -1.27
C LYS A 147 -8.29 12.10 -1.32
N ILE A 148 -7.30 12.13 -0.46
CA ILE A 148 -6.21 13.11 -0.52
C ILE A 148 -4.87 12.38 -0.78
N PRO A 149 -3.96 12.97 -1.60
CA PRO A 149 -2.67 12.35 -1.95
C PRO A 149 -1.62 12.55 -0.84
N ILE A 150 -2.03 12.36 0.41
CA ILE A 150 -1.17 12.44 1.60
C ILE A 150 -1.28 11.12 2.34
N GLY A 151 -0.13 10.48 2.58
CA GLY A 151 -0.05 9.21 3.29
C GLY A 151 1.30 9.03 3.97
N GLY A 152 1.56 7.83 4.44
CA GLY A 152 2.78 7.52 5.19
C GLY A 152 4.09 7.83 4.47
N ARG A 153 4.09 7.84 3.12
CA ARG A 153 5.27 8.17 2.31
C ARG A 153 5.59 9.66 2.39
N GLN A 154 4.61 10.52 2.18
CA GLN A 154 4.78 11.98 2.28
C GLN A 154 5.19 12.39 3.69
N MET A 155 4.65 11.71 4.72
CA MET A 155 5.09 11.91 6.10
C MET A 155 6.56 11.52 6.31
N ASN A 156 7.05 10.44 5.69
CA ASN A 156 8.47 10.06 5.77
C ASN A 156 9.37 11.08 5.07
N GLU A 157 8.95 11.56 3.88
CA GLU A 157 9.66 12.57 3.10
C GLU A 157 9.73 13.91 3.85
N ALA A 158 8.66 14.30 4.55
CA ALA A 158 8.64 15.49 5.40
C ALA A 158 9.66 15.37 6.56
N VAL A 159 9.77 14.20 7.20
CA VAL A 159 10.77 13.94 8.23
C VAL A 159 12.19 14.07 7.65
N CYS A 160 12.45 13.47 6.47
CA CYS A 160 13.76 13.60 5.81
C CYS A 160 14.10 15.06 5.48
N SER A 161 13.12 15.80 4.96
CA SER A 161 13.27 17.23 4.65
C SER A 161 13.60 18.07 5.89
N GLU A 162 12.92 17.82 7.00
CA GLU A 162 13.13 18.53 8.25
C GLU A 162 14.52 18.24 8.84
N VAL A 163 14.95 16.97 8.81
CA VAL A 163 16.32 16.59 9.24
C VAL A 163 17.38 17.31 8.39
N ARG A 164 17.17 17.36 7.06
CA ARG A 164 18.08 18.08 6.16
C ARG A 164 18.15 19.58 6.48
N LYS A 165 16.99 20.21 6.71
CA LYS A 165 16.92 21.65 7.03
C LYS A 165 17.61 22.00 8.34
N ARG A 166 17.36 21.21 9.40
CA ARG A 166 17.86 21.55 10.75
C ARG A 166 19.30 21.13 10.99
N TYR A 167 19.73 20.01 10.40
CA TYR A 167 20.99 19.37 10.74
C TYR A 167 21.95 19.28 9.55
N ASN A 168 21.56 19.79 8.37
CA ASN A 168 22.30 19.62 7.11
C ASN A 168 22.67 18.14 6.81
N LEU A 169 21.82 17.21 7.24
CA LEU A 169 22.05 15.78 7.16
C LEU A 169 21.03 15.13 6.20
N GLN A 170 21.51 14.50 5.13
CA GLN A 170 20.66 13.75 4.21
C GLN A 170 20.48 12.31 4.71
N ILE A 171 19.23 11.91 4.92
CA ILE A 171 18.84 10.54 5.30
C ILE A 171 17.91 9.95 4.25
N GLY A 172 17.94 8.62 4.07
CA GLY A 172 17.03 7.89 3.20
C GLY A 172 15.61 7.79 3.77
N THR A 173 14.61 7.52 2.91
CA THR A 173 13.19 7.46 3.32
C THR A 173 12.90 6.30 4.27
N ARG A 174 13.69 5.21 4.25
CA ARG A 174 13.62 4.13 5.26
C ARG A 174 14.00 4.61 6.65
N THR A 175 15.02 5.45 6.75
CA THR A 175 15.44 6.07 8.02
C THR A 175 14.36 7.05 8.49
N GLY A 176 13.82 7.91 7.60
CA GLY A 176 12.71 8.79 7.90
C GLY A 176 11.47 8.04 8.42
N LYS A 177 11.13 6.91 7.78
CA LYS A 177 10.06 6.03 8.25
C LYS A 177 10.33 5.49 9.66
N ARG A 178 11.56 5.02 9.93
CA ARG A 178 11.93 4.51 11.25
C ARG A 178 11.83 5.59 12.32
N LEU A 179 12.31 6.81 12.03
CA LEU A 179 12.18 7.96 12.92
C LEU A 179 10.72 8.28 13.22
N LYS A 180 9.87 8.36 12.16
CA LYS A 180 8.44 8.59 12.32
C LYS A 180 7.78 7.55 13.24
N LEU A 181 8.09 6.27 13.08
CA LEU A 181 7.47 5.19 13.88
C LEU A 181 7.95 5.16 15.33
N VAL A 182 9.20 5.54 15.57
CA VAL A 182 9.79 5.49 16.92
C VAL A 182 9.55 6.79 17.69
N MET A 183 9.59 7.94 17.03
CA MET A 183 9.54 9.27 17.65
C MET A 183 8.21 10.00 17.40
N GLY A 184 7.44 9.60 16.37
CA GLY A 184 6.19 10.25 16.03
C GLY A 184 5.14 10.02 17.11
N ARG A 185 4.53 11.12 17.60
CA ARG A 185 3.49 11.12 18.62
C ARG A 185 2.43 12.15 18.28
N LEU A 186 1.20 11.91 18.73
CA LEU A 186 0.06 12.81 18.53
C LEU A 186 -0.11 13.83 19.67
N ALA A 187 0.58 13.63 20.79
CA ALA A 187 0.51 14.50 21.95
C ALA A 187 1.90 14.71 22.56
N ASP A 188 2.06 15.80 23.30
CA ASP A 188 3.29 16.12 24.04
C ASP A 188 3.57 15.09 25.13
N GLN A 189 4.29 14.06 24.76
CA GLN A 189 4.86 13.08 25.67
C GLN A 189 6.38 13.12 25.54
N HIS A 190 7.10 12.81 26.63
CA HIS A 190 8.56 12.92 26.78
C HIS A 190 9.40 12.85 25.51
N LYS A 191 10.23 13.88 25.30
CA LYS A 191 11.18 13.97 24.18
C LYS A 191 12.15 12.79 24.21
N GLN A 192 12.14 11.99 23.16
CA GLN A 192 13.15 10.92 22.97
C GLN A 192 14.20 11.41 21.98
N ALA A 193 15.48 11.24 22.33
CA ALA A 193 16.57 11.46 21.41
C ALA A 193 16.98 10.15 20.73
N ARG A 194 17.29 10.21 19.43
CA ARG A 194 17.78 9.06 18.66
C ARG A 194 18.97 9.46 17.80
N LYS A 195 20.02 8.66 17.86
CA LYS A 195 21.18 8.82 16.98
C LYS A 195 20.84 8.31 15.58
N VAL A 196 21.11 9.11 14.58
CA VAL A 196 20.88 8.80 13.15
C VAL A 196 22.16 9.09 12.37
N VAL A 197 22.47 8.25 11.40
CA VAL A 197 23.58 8.43 10.47
C VAL A 197 23.02 8.78 9.11
N GLY A 198 23.61 9.75 8.44
CA GLY A 198 23.27 10.20 7.10
C GLY A 198 24.50 10.83 6.41
N ILE A 199 24.31 11.33 5.20
CA ILE A 199 25.34 12.01 4.40
C ILE A 199 25.17 13.52 4.58
N CYS A 200 26.26 14.21 4.91
CA CYS A 200 26.32 15.68 4.98
C CYS A 200 26.41 16.31 3.59
#